data_e57dbbbd20bacd931dc75f14fddb5c0e
#
_entry.id   e57dbbbd20bacd931dc75f14fddb5c0e
#
_cell.length_a   1.000
_cell.length_b   1.000
_cell.length_c   1.000
_cell.angle_alpha   90.00
_cell.angle_beta   90.00
_cell.angle_gamma   90.00
#
_symmetry.space_group_name_H-M   'P 1'
#
loop_
_entity.id
_entity.type
_entity.pdbx_description
1 polymer ?
#
loop_
_entity_poly.entity_id
_entity_poly.type
_entity_poly.pdbx_seq_one_letter_code
_entity_poly.pdbx_strand_id
1 'polypeptide(L)' 'MSARQPISLGTPFSASATRVMLLGAGELGREVIMALKGLGCEVIAVDRYANAPGMQVADRSHVV' A
#
# COMPACT_ATOMS: atom_id res chain seq x y z
N MET A 1 -5.27 19.54 -18.44
CA MET A 1 -4.90 19.49 -17.94
C MET A 1 -4.08 19.64 -17.95
N SER A 2 -3.99 19.57 -17.85
CA SER A 2 -3.37 19.65 -17.62
C SER A 2 -2.39 19.95 -17.60
N ALA A 3 -2.54 20.53 -18.08
CA ALA A 3 -1.23 21.07 -17.89
C ALA A 3 -0.64 20.71 -16.58
N ARG A 4 -1.49 20.38 -15.71
CA ARG A 4 -1.04 19.95 -14.42
C ARG A 4 -0.32 18.63 -14.53
N GLN A 5 0.85 18.56 -13.93
CA GLN A 5 1.58 17.33 -13.82
C GLN A 5 0.81 16.36 -12.94
N PRO A 6 0.68 15.12 -13.32
CA PRO A 6 0.16 14.14 -12.39
C PRO A 6 1.15 13.97 -11.24
N ILE A 7 0.64 13.71 -10.07
CA ILE A 7 1.48 13.39 -8.94
C ILE A 7 2.17 12.08 -9.23
N SER A 8 3.49 12.09 -9.18
CA SER A 8 4.25 10.88 -9.39
C SER A 8 4.57 10.25 -8.04
N LEU A 9 4.00 9.09 -7.80
CA LEU A 9 4.27 8.33 -6.58
C LEU A 9 5.30 7.24 -6.80
N GLY A 10 5.81 7.17 -8.03
CA GLY A 10 6.78 6.15 -8.39
C GLY A 10 6.13 4.81 -8.64
N THR A 11 6.95 3.82 -8.87
CA THR A 11 6.52 2.45 -9.13
C THR A 11 6.85 1.62 -7.90
N PRO A 12 5.95 0.76 -7.43
CA PRO A 12 6.26 -0.14 -6.31
C PRO A 12 7.57 -0.89 -6.54
N PHE A 13 8.34 -1.07 -5.48
CA PHE A 13 9.64 -1.73 -5.48
C PHE A 13 10.74 -0.98 -6.23
N SER A 14 10.49 0.24 -6.68
CA SER A 14 11.52 1.07 -7.29
C SER A 14 12.11 2.02 -6.25
N ALA A 15 13.24 2.62 -6.58
CA ALA A 15 13.89 3.59 -5.68
C ALA A 15 13.04 4.84 -5.48
N SER A 16 12.17 5.14 -6.44
CA SER A 16 11.32 6.33 -6.37
C SER A 16 9.94 6.02 -5.80
N ALA A 17 9.69 4.80 -5.34
CA ALA A 17 8.37 4.42 -4.85
C ALA A 17 7.98 5.23 -3.61
N THR A 18 6.72 5.61 -3.55
CA THR A 18 6.14 6.12 -2.32
C THR A 18 5.70 4.91 -1.51
N ARG A 19 6.31 4.73 -0.36
CA ARG A 19 6.04 3.59 0.51
C ARG A 19 5.15 4.00 1.65
N VAL A 20 4.11 3.21 1.88
CA VAL A 20 3.15 3.45 2.95
C VAL A 20 3.11 2.21 3.83
N MET A 21 3.34 2.40 5.12
CA MET A 21 3.18 1.32 6.09
C MET A 21 1.83 1.48 6.77
N LEU A 22 1.01 0.45 6.67
CA LEU A 22 -0.29 0.46 7.31
C LEU A 22 -0.26 -0.47 8.51
N LEU A 23 -0.52 0.09 9.68
CA LEU A 23 -0.56 -0.66 10.93
C LEU A 23 -1.99 -1.14 11.14
N GLY A 24 -2.19 -2.44 11.13
CA GLY A 24 -3.51 -3.04 11.13
C GLY A 24 -4.00 -3.28 9.72
N ALA A 25 -4.18 -4.54 9.36
CA ALA A 25 -4.46 -4.93 7.98
C ALA A 25 -5.73 -5.79 7.90
N GLY A 26 -6.74 -5.47 8.71
CA GLY A 26 -8.04 -6.12 8.66
C GLY A 26 -8.82 -5.72 7.41
N GLU A 27 -10.13 -5.90 7.45
CA GLU A 27 -10.94 -5.67 6.25
C GLU A 27 -10.97 -4.19 5.84
N LEU A 28 -11.06 -3.28 6.80
CA LEU A 28 -10.98 -1.87 6.49
C LEU A 28 -9.60 -1.50 5.96
N GLY A 29 -8.56 -2.08 6.55
CA GLY A 29 -7.20 -1.88 6.08
C GLY A 29 -7.03 -2.35 4.65
N ARG A 30 -7.67 -3.47 4.29
CA ARG A 30 -7.63 -3.97 2.92
C ARG A 30 -8.18 -2.94 1.94
N GLU A 31 -9.30 -2.28 2.28
CA GLU A 31 -9.87 -1.25 1.42
C GLU A 31 -8.92 -0.07 1.23
N VAL A 32 -8.28 0.35 2.32
CA VAL A 32 -7.30 1.44 2.26
C VAL A 32 -6.12 1.05 1.39
N ILE A 33 -5.63 -0.18 1.55
CA ILE A 33 -4.50 -0.68 0.75
C ILE A 33 -4.85 -0.69 -0.73
N MET A 34 -6.03 -1.17 -1.07
CA MET A 34 -6.46 -1.20 -2.47
C MET A 34 -6.52 0.20 -3.07
N ALA A 35 -6.98 1.19 -2.28
CA ALA A 35 -6.99 2.56 -2.75
C ALA A 35 -5.58 3.09 -2.96
N LEU A 36 -4.66 2.82 -2.03
CA LEU A 36 -3.26 3.24 -2.17
C LEU A 36 -2.59 2.56 -3.34
N LYS A 37 -2.86 1.28 -3.56
CA LYS A 37 -2.32 0.57 -4.72
C LYS A 37 -2.84 1.19 -6.01
N GLY A 38 -4.09 1.61 -6.02
CA GLY A 38 -4.65 2.29 -7.19
C GLY A 38 -3.97 3.60 -7.51
N LEU A 39 -3.32 4.20 -6.50
CA LEU A 39 -2.52 5.43 -6.70
C LEU A 39 -1.07 5.13 -7.06
N GLY A 40 -0.67 3.88 -7.07
CA GLY A 40 0.70 3.50 -7.41
C GLY A 40 1.66 3.43 -6.23
N CYS A 41 1.15 3.45 -5.01
CA CYS A 41 2.00 3.34 -3.83
C CYS A 41 2.47 1.91 -3.61
N GLU A 42 3.65 1.78 -3.02
CA GLU A 42 4.09 0.50 -2.47
C GLU A 42 3.59 0.42 -1.04
N VAL A 43 2.81 -0.60 -0.73
CA VAL A 43 2.15 -0.71 0.57
C VAL A 43 2.72 -1.87 1.36
N ILE A 44 3.05 -1.58 2.62
CA ILE A 44 3.56 -2.56 3.57
C ILE A 44 2.51 -2.72 4.66
N ALA A 45 1.89 -3.88 4.73
CA ALA A 45 0.85 -4.16 5.71
C ALA A 45 1.47 -4.83 6.93
N VAL A 46 1.11 -4.36 8.11
CA VAL A 46 1.62 -4.87 9.38
C VAL A 46 0.44 -5.24 10.26
N ASP A 47 0.42 -6.46 10.75
CA ASP A 47 -0.63 -6.90 11.66
C ASP A 47 -0.05 -7.98 12.58
N ARG A 48 -0.79 -8.29 13.63
CA ARG A 48 -0.43 -9.37 14.55
C ARG A 48 -0.81 -10.74 14.00
N TYR A 49 -1.69 -10.79 13.03
CA TYR A 49 -2.18 -12.05 12.47
C TYR A 49 -1.61 -12.26 11.08
N ALA A 50 -1.03 -13.44 10.86
CA ALA A 50 -0.57 -13.82 9.53
C ALA A 50 -1.79 -13.90 8.59
N ASN A 51 -1.59 -13.50 7.35
CA ASN A 51 -2.63 -13.54 6.32
C ASN A 51 -3.86 -12.71 6.65
N ALA A 52 -3.71 -11.64 7.42
CA ALA A 52 -4.79 -10.68 7.60
C ALA A 52 -5.28 -10.20 6.21
N PRO A 53 -6.55 -9.85 6.08
CA PRO A 53 -7.11 -9.50 4.75
C PRO A 53 -6.29 -8.48 3.98
N GLY A 54 -5.77 -7.46 4.64
CA GLY A 54 -4.96 -6.45 3.96
C GLY A 54 -3.62 -6.98 3.49
N MET A 55 -3.07 -7.98 4.17
CA MET A 55 -1.78 -8.56 3.76
C MET A 55 -1.86 -9.25 2.41
N GLN A 56 -3.05 -9.72 2.05
CA GLN A 56 -3.23 -10.44 0.79
C GLN A 56 -3.17 -9.53 -0.42
N VAL A 57 -3.36 -8.23 -0.24
CA VAL A 57 -3.36 -7.25 -1.32
C VAL A 57 -2.18 -6.28 -1.24
N ALA A 58 -1.43 -6.28 -0.15
CA ALA A 58 -0.26 -5.43 0.01
C ALA A 58 0.94 -5.98 -0.77
N ASP A 59 1.92 -5.14 -1.02
CA ASP A 59 3.15 -5.55 -1.68
C ASP A 59 4.05 -6.35 -0.75
N ARG A 60 4.05 -5.98 0.53
CA ARG A 60 4.82 -6.67 1.56
C ARG A 60 3.99 -6.73 2.82
N SER A 61 4.30 -7.67 3.68
CA SER A 61 3.60 -7.78 4.95
C SER A 61 4.55 -8.24 6.04
N HIS A 62 4.24 -7.84 7.26
CA HIS A 62 4.98 -8.23 8.44
C HIS A 62 4.01 -8.56 9.56
N VAL A 63 4.30 -9.64 10.26
CA VAL A 63 3.55 -10.03 11.45
C VAL A 63 4.35 -9.56 12.66
N VAL A 64 3.70 -8.87 13.56
CA VAL A 64 4.35 -8.33 14.75
C VAL A 64 3.76 -8.88 16.04
#